data_f730665c7bd50f95aecb14d95bf8fac7
#
_entry.id   f730665c7bd50f95aecb14d95bf8fac7
#
_cell.length_a   1.000
_cell.length_b   1.000
_cell.length_c   1.000
_cell.angle_alpha   90.00
_cell.angle_beta   90.00
_cell.angle_gamma   90.00
#
_symmetry.space_group_name_H-M   'P 1'
#
loop_
_entity.id
_entity.type
_entity.pdbx_description
1 polymer ?
#
loop_
_entity_poly.entity_id
_entity_poly.type
_entity_poly.pdbx_seq_one_letter_code
_entity_poly.pdbx_strand_id
1 'polypeptide(L)'
;GVKKMKKTITLILAFLLLCFGLSACTDLKDNNDDNDGGNENSSPTTAANILVAYFSCTGNTENIAKMIARETGGALHEIQPQIPYTEADLDYYSGGRADREQADPAARPAIANSVENMPDYDVIFLGYPIWHVQAPKIIYTFLESYDFAGKTIVPFCTSGSSGVGSSADNLRPLAQNADWKNGTRFSSKTTESEIKAFVEQLNLDLKTDTNMLKIAVGNTTLTASLADNASAAALFEALKKSPVTIEMQDYGNFEKVGALGF
;
A
#
# COMPACT_ATOMS: atom_id res chain seq x y z
N GLY A 1 22.09 48.91 -2.01
CA GLY A 1 22.58 47.61 -1.59
C GLY A 1 21.46 46.58 -1.68
N VAL A 2 21.49 45.72 -2.71
CA VAL A 2 20.50 44.65 -2.90
C VAL A 2 20.93 43.46 -2.05
N LYS A 3 20.13 43.14 -1.04
CA LYS A 3 20.34 41.98 -0.18
C LYS A 3 19.98 40.72 -0.98
N LYS A 4 20.99 39.99 -1.44
CA LYS A 4 20.81 38.64 -2.04
C LYS A 4 20.31 37.70 -0.98
N MET A 5 19.02 37.34 -1.00
CA MET A 5 18.48 36.23 -0.27
C MET A 5 18.92 34.93 -0.96
N LYS A 6 19.83 34.21 -0.35
CA LYS A 6 20.14 32.82 -0.75
C LYS A 6 18.99 31.93 -0.29
N LYS A 7 18.13 31.50 -1.22
CA LYS A 7 17.17 30.42 -0.97
C LYS A 7 17.84 29.12 -1.39
N THR A 8 18.21 28.32 -0.42
CA THR A 8 18.68 26.94 -0.66
C THR A 8 17.45 26.09 -0.95
N ILE A 9 17.40 25.51 -2.13
CA ILE A 9 16.33 24.60 -2.55
C ILE A 9 16.97 23.22 -2.66
N THR A 10 16.50 22.28 -1.86
CA THR A 10 16.87 20.86 -1.97
C THR A 10 15.89 20.20 -2.91
N LEU A 11 16.28 19.94 -4.14
CA LEU A 11 15.45 19.35 -5.18
C LEU A 11 16.13 18.12 -5.78
N ILE A 12 15.39 17.08 -5.94
CA ILE A 12 15.79 15.90 -6.70
C ILE A 12 14.94 15.86 -7.95
N LEU A 13 15.58 16.03 -9.12
CA LEU A 13 14.94 16.16 -10.41
C LEU A 13 14.73 14.80 -11.07
N ALA A 14 13.51 14.49 -11.48
CA ALA A 14 13.23 13.38 -12.38
C ALA A 14 13.56 13.79 -13.82
N PHE A 15 14.52 13.13 -14.45
CA PHE A 15 14.90 13.38 -15.84
C PHE A 15 14.12 12.45 -16.76
N LEU A 16 13.27 13.00 -17.61
CA LEU A 16 12.62 12.30 -18.70
C LEU A 16 13.54 12.39 -19.93
N LEU A 17 14.29 11.32 -20.22
CA LEU A 17 15.05 11.19 -21.46
C LEU A 17 14.25 10.32 -22.43
N LEU A 18 13.66 10.97 -23.43
CA LEU A 18 13.09 10.30 -24.60
C LEU A 18 14.26 9.94 -25.53
N CYS A 19 14.65 8.68 -25.57
CA CYS A 19 15.55 8.18 -26.59
C CYS A 19 14.76 7.40 -27.63
N PHE A 20 14.62 7.96 -28.82
CA PHE A 20 14.29 7.23 -30.03
C PHE A 20 15.51 6.40 -30.44
N GLY A 21 15.39 5.09 -30.40
CA GLY A 21 16.42 4.15 -30.86
C GLY A 21 16.06 3.56 -32.20
N LEU A 22 16.90 3.78 -33.18
CA LEU A 22 16.87 3.07 -34.45
C LEU A 22 17.42 1.64 -34.28
N SER A 23 16.68 0.72 -34.87
CA SER A 23 17.06 -0.66 -35.07
C SER A 23 18.18 -0.79 -36.12
N ALA A 24 19.18 -1.62 -35.84
CA ALA A 24 20.00 -2.23 -36.86
C ALA A 24 20.42 -3.64 -36.41
N CYS A 25 19.93 -4.62 -37.13
CA CYS A 25 20.39 -6.03 -37.09
C CYS A 25 21.79 -6.13 -37.70
N THR A 26 22.66 -6.94 -37.10
CA THR A 26 23.64 -7.75 -37.85
C THR A 26 23.91 -9.03 -37.10
N ASP A 27 23.63 -10.15 -37.80
CA ASP A 27 24.07 -11.51 -37.49
C ASP A 27 25.59 -11.62 -37.49
N LEU A 28 26.14 -12.39 -36.56
CA LEU A 28 27.28 -13.26 -36.81
C LEU A 28 27.31 -14.41 -35.77
N LYS A 29 27.33 -15.66 -36.31
CA LYS A 29 27.64 -16.93 -35.66
C LYS A 29 29.11 -16.98 -35.25
N ASP A 30 29.48 -17.63 -34.16
CA ASP A 30 30.14 -18.93 -34.09
C ASP A 30 30.53 -19.36 -32.67
N ASN A 31 30.13 -20.57 -32.34
CA ASN A 31 30.73 -21.74 -31.71
C ASN A 31 31.63 -21.70 -30.44
N ASN A 32 31.17 -22.61 -29.51
CA ASN A 32 31.95 -23.51 -28.63
C ASN A 32 32.70 -22.91 -27.43
N ASP A 33 32.64 -23.42 -26.24
CA ASP A 33 32.52 -24.70 -25.57
C ASP A 33 32.42 -24.52 -24.06
N ASP A 34 31.65 -25.39 -23.42
CA ASP A 34 31.77 -25.97 -22.08
C ASP A 34 32.37 -25.18 -20.89
N ASN A 35 31.60 -24.86 -19.87
CA ASN A 35 31.67 -25.60 -18.59
C ASN A 35 30.66 -25.09 -17.53
N ASP A 36 29.93 -26.04 -16.99
CA ASP A 36 29.33 -26.26 -15.69
C ASP A 36 29.55 -25.20 -14.60
N GLY A 37 28.45 -24.80 -13.96
CA GLY A 37 28.51 -24.10 -12.67
C GLY A 37 27.24 -23.33 -12.29
N GLY A 38 26.26 -24.05 -11.73
CA GLY A 38 25.33 -23.49 -10.72
C GLY A 38 24.53 -22.25 -11.12
N ASN A 39 23.53 -22.39 -11.94
CA ASN A 39 22.51 -21.37 -12.12
C ASN A 39 21.53 -21.42 -10.93
N GLU A 40 21.83 -20.69 -9.85
CA GLU A 40 20.80 -20.26 -8.95
C GLU A 40 19.92 -19.24 -9.70
N ASN A 41 18.85 -19.77 -10.29
CA ASN A 41 17.81 -19.01 -10.93
C ASN A 41 17.02 -18.26 -9.85
N SER A 42 17.61 -17.19 -9.30
CA SER A 42 16.86 -16.21 -8.54
C SER A 42 16.00 -15.44 -9.56
N SER A 43 14.79 -15.94 -9.80
CA SER A 43 13.72 -15.11 -10.40
C SER A 43 13.70 -13.78 -9.65
N PRO A 44 13.64 -12.65 -10.33
CA PRO A 44 13.46 -11.37 -9.65
C PRO A 44 12.18 -11.50 -8.82
N THR A 45 12.31 -11.43 -7.50
CA THR A 45 11.17 -11.39 -6.59
C THR A 45 10.41 -10.12 -6.91
N THR A 46 9.34 -10.24 -7.67
CA THR A 46 8.44 -9.12 -7.98
C THR A 46 7.80 -8.73 -6.66
N ALA A 47 8.05 -7.51 -6.20
CA ALA A 47 7.48 -7.04 -4.96
C ALA A 47 5.94 -7.11 -5.01
N ALA A 48 5.31 -7.56 -3.93
CA ALA A 48 3.89 -7.82 -3.84
C ALA A 48 3.02 -6.59 -4.13
N ASN A 49 1.96 -6.74 -4.90
CA ASN A 49 0.94 -5.72 -5.06
C ASN A 49 -0.02 -5.80 -3.87
N ILE A 50 -0.23 -4.68 -3.20
CA ILE A 50 -0.98 -4.60 -1.94
C ILE A 50 -2.27 -3.84 -2.12
N LEU A 51 -3.35 -4.44 -1.61
CA LEU A 51 -4.64 -3.79 -1.43
C LEU A 51 -4.89 -3.61 0.07
N VAL A 52 -5.34 -2.43 0.48
CA VAL A 52 -5.88 -2.19 1.82
C VAL A 52 -7.37 -1.96 1.69
N ALA A 53 -8.14 -3.05 1.78
CA ALA A 53 -9.58 -3.03 1.74
C ALA A 53 -10.14 -2.86 3.16
N TYR A 54 -11.08 -1.95 3.35
CA TYR A 54 -11.64 -1.70 4.68
C TYR A 54 -13.10 -1.28 4.65
N PHE A 55 -13.81 -1.58 5.73
CA PHE A 55 -15.13 -1.05 6.03
C PHE A 55 -15.06 -0.17 7.28
N SER A 56 -15.67 1.02 7.24
CA SER A 56 -15.68 1.97 8.35
C SER A 56 -16.94 2.84 8.34
N CYS A 57 -17.63 2.93 9.48
CA CYS A 57 -18.77 3.84 9.62
C CYS A 57 -18.41 5.13 10.39
N THR A 58 -17.40 5.08 11.27
CA THR A 58 -17.04 6.19 12.17
C THR A 58 -15.63 6.71 11.95
N GLY A 59 -14.97 6.30 10.85
CA GLY A 59 -13.62 6.75 10.50
C GLY A 59 -12.48 6.05 11.25
N ASN A 60 -12.74 5.26 12.30
CA ASN A 60 -11.66 4.64 13.06
C ASN A 60 -10.89 3.59 12.22
N THR A 61 -11.59 2.68 11.55
CA THR A 61 -10.95 1.68 10.67
C THR A 61 -10.30 2.34 9.46
N GLU A 62 -10.96 3.36 8.90
CA GLU A 62 -10.44 4.15 7.80
C GLU A 62 -9.07 4.79 8.13
N ASN A 63 -8.93 5.39 9.32
CA ASN A 63 -7.68 6.00 9.74
C ASN A 63 -6.55 4.97 9.83
N ILE A 64 -6.81 3.78 10.38
CA ILE A 64 -5.83 2.69 10.41
C ILE A 64 -5.50 2.22 8.98
N ALA A 65 -6.51 2.03 8.13
CA ALA A 65 -6.32 1.62 6.74
C ALA A 65 -5.42 2.63 5.97
N LYS A 66 -5.65 3.92 6.16
CA LYS A 66 -4.82 4.99 5.56
C LYS A 66 -3.36 4.93 6.06
N MET A 67 -3.13 4.64 7.34
CA MET A 67 -1.78 4.48 7.87
C MET A 67 -1.09 3.24 7.28
N ILE A 68 -1.78 2.10 7.21
CA ILE A 68 -1.26 0.87 6.58
C ILE A 68 -0.95 1.12 5.10
N ALA A 69 -1.85 1.76 4.36
CA ALA A 69 -1.64 2.06 2.94
C ALA A 69 -0.40 2.97 2.72
N ARG A 70 -0.18 3.97 3.58
CA ARG A 70 1.03 4.80 3.52
C ARG A 70 2.31 4.03 3.83
N GLU A 71 2.27 3.13 4.82
CA GLU A 71 3.45 2.34 5.21
C GLU A 71 3.81 1.28 4.17
N THR A 72 2.81 0.71 3.49
CA THR A 72 2.99 -0.38 2.52
C THR A 72 3.04 0.07 1.07
N GLY A 73 2.70 1.32 0.76
CA GLY A 73 2.47 1.77 -0.62
C GLY A 73 1.22 1.14 -1.27
N GLY A 74 0.37 0.47 -0.50
CA GLY A 74 -0.80 -0.26 -0.97
C GLY A 74 -1.93 0.65 -1.48
N ALA A 75 -2.69 0.14 -2.46
CA ALA A 75 -3.91 0.79 -2.92
C ALA A 75 -4.99 0.74 -1.83
N LEU A 76 -5.66 1.86 -1.60
CA LEU A 76 -6.72 1.97 -0.59
C LEU A 76 -8.09 1.75 -1.23
N HIS A 77 -8.92 0.88 -0.65
CA HIS A 77 -10.28 0.61 -1.11
C HIS A 77 -11.26 0.57 0.06
N GLU A 78 -12.19 1.50 0.08
CA GLU A 78 -13.31 1.46 1.02
C GLU A 78 -14.38 0.51 0.52
N ILE A 79 -14.79 -0.45 1.36
CA ILE A 79 -15.94 -1.33 1.11
C ILE A 79 -17.19 -0.53 1.45
N GLN A 80 -17.85 0.02 0.44
CA GLN A 80 -18.99 0.91 0.62
C GLN A 80 -20.30 0.12 0.62
N PRO A 81 -21.13 0.20 1.68
CA PRO A 81 -22.45 -0.40 1.66
C PRO A 81 -23.35 0.31 0.66
N GLN A 82 -24.17 -0.43 -0.08
CA GLN A 82 -25.12 0.15 -1.03
C GLN A 82 -26.12 1.10 -0.34
N ILE A 83 -26.49 0.79 0.89
CA ILE A 83 -27.28 1.66 1.76
C ILE A 83 -26.37 2.04 2.94
N PRO A 84 -25.95 3.31 3.07
CA PRO A 84 -25.14 3.76 4.19
C PRO A 84 -25.82 3.47 5.54
N TYR A 85 -25.00 3.19 6.56
CA TYR A 85 -25.50 3.05 7.93
C TYR A 85 -25.72 4.43 8.55
N THR A 86 -26.89 4.62 9.15
CA THR A 86 -27.21 5.81 9.96
C THR A 86 -26.76 5.61 11.41
N GLU A 87 -26.75 6.66 12.21
CA GLU A 87 -26.49 6.55 13.64
C GLU A 87 -27.45 5.59 14.34
N ALA A 88 -28.74 5.62 13.97
CA ALA A 88 -29.76 4.70 14.50
C ALA A 88 -29.50 3.23 14.08
N ASP A 89 -28.90 2.99 12.92
CA ASP A 89 -28.49 1.65 12.50
C ASP A 89 -27.32 1.10 13.31
N LEU A 90 -26.48 1.98 13.86
CA LEU A 90 -25.27 1.64 14.62
C LEU A 90 -25.48 1.68 16.13
N ASP A 91 -26.67 2.08 16.59
CA ASP A 91 -26.99 2.13 18.02
C ASP A 91 -27.03 0.71 18.61
N TYR A 92 -26.08 0.45 19.52
CA TYR A 92 -25.78 -0.90 19.99
C TYR A 92 -26.88 -1.43 20.92
N TYR A 93 -27.36 -2.64 20.66
CA TYR A 93 -28.48 -3.29 21.38
C TYR A 93 -29.84 -2.61 21.23
N SER A 94 -30.01 -1.71 20.27
CA SER A 94 -31.30 -1.05 20.00
C SER A 94 -32.20 -1.85 19.04
N GLY A 95 -31.66 -2.93 18.44
CA GLY A 95 -32.29 -3.64 17.33
C GLY A 95 -32.18 -2.88 16.00
N GLY A 96 -31.18 -2.00 15.89
CA GLY A 96 -30.83 -1.32 14.65
C GLY A 96 -30.43 -2.28 13.53
N ARG A 97 -30.15 -1.75 12.37
CA ARG A 97 -29.78 -2.57 11.21
C ARG A 97 -28.52 -3.41 11.46
N ALA A 98 -27.51 -2.82 12.08
CA ALA A 98 -26.26 -3.53 12.40
C ALA A 98 -26.51 -4.72 13.36
N ASP A 99 -27.38 -4.56 14.38
CA ASP A 99 -27.74 -5.64 15.30
C ASP A 99 -28.46 -6.78 14.56
N ARG A 100 -29.43 -6.45 13.70
CA ARG A 100 -30.18 -7.45 12.94
C ARG A 100 -29.30 -8.21 11.96
N GLU A 101 -28.42 -7.52 11.25
CA GLU A 101 -27.48 -8.15 10.34
C GLU A 101 -26.50 -9.07 11.08
N GLN A 102 -26.00 -8.65 12.24
CA GLN A 102 -25.08 -9.49 13.03
C GLN A 102 -25.77 -10.72 13.63
N ALA A 103 -27.05 -10.63 13.95
CA ALA A 103 -27.85 -11.75 14.46
C ALA A 103 -28.22 -12.77 13.37
N ASP A 104 -28.21 -12.38 12.08
CA ASP A 104 -28.53 -13.26 10.96
C ASP A 104 -27.26 -13.82 10.32
N PRO A 105 -26.98 -15.14 10.44
CA PRO A 105 -25.83 -15.76 9.78
C PRO A 105 -25.84 -15.64 8.26
N ALA A 106 -27.02 -15.51 7.64
CA ALA A 106 -27.20 -15.41 6.21
C ALA A 106 -27.15 -13.98 5.67
N ALA A 107 -27.09 -12.97 6.55
CA ALA A 107 -27.05 -11.57 6.11
C ALA A 107 -25.83 -11.30 5.22
N ARG A 108 -26.12 -10.68 4.07
CA ARG A 108 -25.11 -10.24 3.08
C ARG A 108 -25.47 -8.84 2.60
N PRO A 109 -25.11 -7.79 3.37
CA PRO A 109 -25.35 -6.41 2.93
C PRO A 109 -24.68 -6.15 1.59
N ALA A 110 -25.42 -5.54 0.66
CA ALA A 110 -24.91 -5.27 -0.67
C ALA A 110 -23.83 -4.17 -0.64
N ILE A 111 -22.81 -4.33 -1.49
CA ILE A 111 -21.71 -3.40 -1.68
C ILE A 111 -21.98 -2.53 -2.91
N ALA A 112 -21.72 -1.22 -2.81
CA ALA A 112 -21.98 -0.25 -3.86
C ALA A 112 -20.85 -0.16 -4.90
N ASN A 113 -19.64 -0.54 -4.54
CA ASN A 113 -18.45 -0.43 -5.38
C ASN A 113 -17.72 -1.76 -5.49
N SER A 114 -16.78 -1.85 -6.42
CA SER A 114 -15.96 -3.04 -6.63
C SER A 114 -14.48 -2.68 -6.64
N VAL A 115 -13.62 -3.66 -6.28
CA VAL A 115 -12.19 -3.56 -6.50
C VAL A 115 -11.93 -3.84 -7.98
N GLU A 116 -11.31 -2.88 -8.65
CA GLU A 116 -10.80 -3.09 -10.00
C GLU A 116 -9.55 -3.97 -9.93
N ASN A 117 -9.45 -4.92 -10.86
CA ASN A 117 -8.27 -5.78 -11.01
C ASN A 117 -7.87 -6.54 -9.74
N MET A 118 -8.83 -7.07 -8.96
CA MET A 118 -8.54 -7.92 -7.79
C MET A 118 -7.49 -9.02 -8.07
N PRO A 119 -7.41 -9.65 -9.26
CA PRO A 119 -6.37 -10.62 -9.57
C PRO A 119 -4.94 -10.08 -9.46
N ASP A 120 -4.72 -8.79 -9.66
CA ASP A 120 -3.39 -8.18 -9.67
C ASP A 120 -2.79 -8.00 -8.26
N TYR A 121 -3.58 -8.13 -7.21
CA TYR A 121 -3.12 -8.00 -5.84
C TYR A 121 -2.65 -9.34 -5.27
N ASP A 122 -1.52 -9.32 -4.57
CA ASP A 122 -0.93 -10.48 -3.91
C ASP A 122 -1.27 -10.50 -2.42
N VAL A 123 -1.34 -9.31 -1.80
CA VAL A 123 -1.60 -9.14 -0.37
C VAL A 123 -2.80 -8.22 -0.16
N ILE A 124 -3.74 -8.68 0.65
CA ILE A 124 -4.93 -7.92 1.02
C ILE A 124 -4.92 -7.67 2.53
N PHE A 125 -4.71 -6.43 2.94
CA PHE A 125 -5.04 -5.99 4.29
C PHE A 125 -6.55 -5.79 4.38
N LEU A 126 -7.22 -6.54 5.25
CA LEU A 126 -8.67 -6.53 5.39
C LEU A 126 -9.08 -5.91 6.73
N GLY A 127 -9.60 -4.68 6.68
CA GLY A 127 -9.92 -3.87 7.86
C GLY A 127 -11.41 -3.79 8.16
N TYR A 128 -11.79 -3.96 9.44
CA TYR A 128 -13.18 -3.86 9.88
C TYR A 128 -13.31 -3.47 11.36
N PRO A 129 -14.40 -2.80 11.75
CA PRO A 129 -14.73 -2.63 13.15
C PRO A 129 -15.23 -3.95 13.75
N ILE A 130 -15.07 -4.15 15.06
CA ILE A 130 -15.71 -5.28 15.74
C ILE A 130 -17.14 -4.92 16.12
N TRP A 131 -18.10 -5.65 15.56
CA TRP A 131 -19.52 -5.59 15.90
C TRP A 131 -19.97 -6.93 16.53
N HIS A 132 -20.51 -6.89 17.76
CA HIS A 132 -20.92 -8.12 18.50
C HIS A 132 -19.83 -9.21 18.46
N VAL A 133 -18.57 -8.83 18.78
CA VAL A 133 -17.37 -9.67 18.77
C VAL A 133 -17.03 -10.34 17.43
N GLN A 134 -17.64 -9.89 16.33
CA GLN A 134 -17.46 -10.42 14.99
C GLN A 134 -17.14 -9.32 13.98
N ALA A 135 -16.72 -9.72 12.78
CA ALA A 135 -16.66 -8.81 11.62
C ALA A 135 -18.09 -8.47 11.15
N PRO A 136 -18.35 -7.24 10.68
CA PRO A 136 -19.62 -6.88 10.06
C PRO A 136 -19.95 -7.75 8.85
N LYS A 137 -21.23 -8.04 8.64
CA LYS A 137 -21.68 -8.95 7.57
C LYS A 137 -21.32 -8.49 6.14
N ILE A 138 -21.08 -7.21 5.94
CA ILE A 138 -20.60 -6.69 4.66
C ILE A 138 -19.19 -7.24 4.30
N ILE A 139 -18.36 -7.60 5.29
CA ILE A 139 -17.06 -8.25 5.06
C ILE A 139 -17.25 -9.66 4.49
N TYR A 140 -18.31 -10.35 4.90
CA TYR A 140 -18.69 -11.64 4.33
C TYR A 140 -19.04 -11.48 2.84
N THR A 141 -19.86 -10.49 2.51
CA THR A 141 -20.19 -10.15 1.10
C THR A 141 -18.94 -9.87 0.29
N PHE A 142 -18.01 -9.09 0.84
CA PHE A 142 -16.75 -8.76 0.16
C PHE A 142 -15.92 -10.01 -0.14
N LEU A 143 -15.74 -10.88 0.84
CA LEU A 143 -14.95 -12.10 0.65
C LEU A 143 -15.60 -13.09 -0.31
N GLU A 144 -16.93 -13.12 -0.38
CA GLU A 144 -17.66 -13.97 -1.33
C GLU A 144 -17.70 -13.39 -2.76
N SER A 145 -17.30 -12.12 -2.95
CA SER A 145 -17.36 -11.44 -4.24
C SER A 145 -16.12 -11.65 -5.11
N TYR A 146 -15.04 -12.20 -4.57
CA TYR A 146 -13.75 -12.34 -5.27
C TYR A 146 -13.10 -13.69 -5.01
N ASP A 147 -12.19 -14.08 -5.92
CA ASP A 147 -11.29 -15.22 -5.70
C ASP A 147 -9.99 -14.73 -5.02
N PHE A 148 -9.71 -15.32 -3.86
CA PHE A 148 -8.50 -15.04 -3.07
C PHE A 148 -7.48 -16.20 -3.12
N ALA A 149 -7.64 -17.16 -4.03
CA ALA A 149 -6.70 -18.26 -4.14
C ALA A 149 -5.28 -17.77 -4.39
N GLY A 150 -4.33 -18.25 -3.57
CA GLY A 150 -2.92 -17.87 -3.65
C GLY A 150 -2.58 -16.47 -3.12
N LYS A 151 -3.56 -15.71 -2.62
CA LYS A 151 -3.34 -14.39 -2.05
C LYS A 151 -3.12 -14.48 -0.54
N THR A 152 -2.36 -13.53 0.02
CA THR A 152 -2.21 -13.37 1.47
C THR A 152 -3.27 -12.42 2.00
N ILE A 153 -4.05 -12.83 3.01
CA ILE A 153 -5.01 -11.95 3.71
C ILE A 153 -4.47 -11.65 5.09
N VAL A 154 -4.35 -10.35 5.39
CA VAL A 154 -3.90 -9.81 6.66
C VAL A 154 -5.06 -9.08 7.33
N PRO A 155 -5.83 -9.72 8.23
CA PRO A 155 -6.94 -9.06 8.88
C PRO A 155 -6.47 -8.07 9.94
N PHE A 156 -7.12 -6.91 10.01
CA PHE A 156 -6.99 -5.99 11.12
C PHE A 156 -8.35 -5.47 11.56
N CYS A 157 -8.50 -5.21 12.83
CA CYS A 157 -9.77 -4.69 13.32
C CYS A 157 -9.57 -3.45 14.20
N THR A 158 -10.64 -2.67 14.33
CA THR A 158 -10.72 -1.57 15.29
C THR A 158 -11.82 -1.84 16.30
N SER A 159 -11.53 -1.57 17.57
CA SER A 159 -12.51 -1.65 18.64
C SER A 159 -12.08 -0.83 19.85
N GLY A 160 -13.02 -0.51 20.73
CA GLY A 160 -12.71 0.12 22.02
C GLY A 160 -11.90 -0.78 22.96
N SER A 161 -12.27 -2.08 23.03
CA SER A 161 -11.64 -3.04 23.95
C SER A 161 -11.56 -4.47 23.42
N SER A 162 -12.50 -4.91 22.58
CA SER A 162 -12.53 -6.27 22.07
C SER A 162 -11.37 -6.54 21.12
N GLY A 163 -10.63 -7.63 21.31
CA GLY A 163 -9.61 -8.08 20.37
C GLY A 163 -10.21 -8.62 19.08
N VAL A 164 -9.35 -9.09 18.17
CA VAL A 164 -9.78 -9.79 16.94
C VAL A 164 -10.66 -11.00 17.28
N GLY A 165 -10.35 -11.71 18.38
CA GLY A 165 -11.08 -12.89 18.82
C GLY A 165 -11.20 -13.91 17.69
N SER A 166 -12.40 -14.51 17.56
CA SER A 166 -12.74 -15.45 16.47
C SER A 166 -13.19 -14.76 15.17
N SER A 167 -13.20 -13.42 15.12
CA SER A 167 -13.76 -12.71 13.96
C SER A 167 -13.02 -13.05 12.65
N ALA A 168 -11.70 -13.09 12.67
CA ALA A 168 -10.91 -13.49 11.52
C ALA A 168 -11.07 -14.98 11.19
N ASP A 169 -11.12 -15.86 12.20
CA ASP A 169 -11.28 -17.30 11.99
C ASP A 169 -12.62 -17.63 11.34
N ASN A 170 -13.68 -16.90 11.69
CA ASN A 170 -15.01 -17.06 11.09
C ASN A 170 -15.08 -16.56 9.64
N LEU A 171 -14.12 -15.75 9.19
CA LEU A 171 -14.01 -15.30 7.81
C LEU A 171 -13.20 -16.27 6.92
N ARG A 172 -12.28 -17.06 7.49
CA ARG A 172 -11.41 -17.98 6.73
C ARG A 172 -12.18 -18.94 5.80
N PRO A 173 -13.35 -19.51 6.18
CA PRO A 173 -14.08 -20.39 5.29
C PRO A 173 -14.56 -19.73 3.99
N LEU A 174 -14.64 -18.40 3.93
CA LEU A 174 -15.08 -17.64 2.76
C LEU A 174 -13.95 -17.42 1.73
N ALA A 175 -12.69 -17.60 2.14
CA ALA A 175 -11.51 -17.51 1.30
C ALA A 175 -10.51 -18.61 1.68
N GLN A 176 -10.92 -19.88 1.52
CA GLN A 176 -10.19 -21.06 2.01
C GLN A 176 -8.81 -21.26 1.38
N ASN A 177 -8.63 -20.82 0.15
CA ASN A 177 -7.37 -20.99 -0.59
C ASN A 177 -6.42 -19.79 -0.44
N ALA A 178 -6.73 -18.83 0.43
CA ALA A 178 -5.85 -17.73 0.78
C ALA A 178 -4.92 -18.11 1.95
N ASP A 179 -3.73 -17.50 1.99
CA ASP A 179 -2.83 -17.55 3.14
C ASP A 179 -3.26 -16.49 4.17
N TRP A 180 -3.92 -16.91 5.24
CA TRP A 180 -4.39 -16.02 6.28
C TRP A 180 -3.33 -15.79 7.36
N LYS A 181 -2.92 -14.54 7.52
CA LYS A 181 -2.08 -14.13 8.65
C LYS A 181 -2.90 -13.95 9.93
N ASN A 182 -2.21 -13.84 11.06
CA ASN A 182 -2.86 -13.51 12.32
C ASN A 182 -3.41 -12.09 12.30
N GLY A 183 -4.63 -11.93 12.77
CA GLY A 183 -5.26 -10.62 12.84
C GLY A 183 -4.72 -9.76 13.98
N THR A 184 -4.72 -8.45 13.80
CA THR A 184 -4.30 -7.46 14.81
C THR A 184 -5.41 -6.47 15.10
N ARG A 185 -5.56 -6.13 16.39
CA ARG A 185 -6.48 -5.09 16.83
C ARG A 185 -5.74 -3.76 16.98
N PHE A 186 -6.35 -2.71 16.45
CA PHE A 186 -5.93 -1.32 16.64
C PHE A 186 -6.99 -0.50 17.39
N SER A 187 -6.58 0.60 17.96
CA SER A 187 -7.45 1.57 18.64
C SER A 187 -7.41 2.91 17.93
N SER A 188 -8.30 3.83 18.28
CA SER A 188 -8.26 5.22 17.80
C SER A 188 -6.99 5.99 18.20
N LYS A 189 -6.18 5.43 19.13
CA LYS A 189 -4.92 6.03 19.61
C LYS A 189 -3.68 5.38 18.99
N THR A 190 -3.85 4.43 18.08
CA THR A 190 -2.75 3.74 17.42
C THR A 190 -1.89 4.74 16.64
N THR A 191 -0.59 4.61 16.80
CA THR A 191 0.42 5.51 16.20
C THR A 191 0.98 4.93 14.89
N GLU A 192 1.59 5.77 14.06
CA GLU A 192 2.29 5.34 12.85
C GLU A 192 3.43 4.36 13.16
N SER A 193 4.12 4.55 14.29
CA SER A 193 5.20 3.64 14.72
C SER A 193 4.68 2.22 15.04
N GLU A 194 3.48 2.10 15.62
CA GLU A 194 2.86 0.80 15.89
C GLU A 194 2.41 0.12 14.60
N ILE A 195 1.89 0.89 13.63
CA ILE A 195 1.56 0.38 12.29
C ILE A 195 2.82 -0.11 11.56
N LYS A 196 3.90 0.67 11.59
CA LYS A 196 5.18 0.28 11.01
C LYS A 196 5.70 -1.03 11.60
N ALA A 197 5.72 -1.15 12.93
CA ALA A 197 6.14 -2.37 13.61
C ALA A 197 5.24 -3.58 13.24
N PHE A 198 3.94 -3.36 13.10
CA PHE A 198 3.01 -4.40 12.65
C PHE A 198 3.33 -4.87 11.23
N VAL A 199 3.54 -3.94 10.29
CA VAL A 199 3.85 -4.26 8.89
C VAL A 199 5.19 -4.98 8.79
N GLU A 200 6.22 -4.52 9.50
CA GLU A 200 7.55 -5.17 9.53
C GLU A 200 7.49 -6.61 10.05
N GLN A 201 6.67 -6.91 11.08
CA GLN A 201 6.51 -8.25 11.64
C GLN A 201 5.88 -9.26 10.67
N LEU A 202 5.16 -8.80 9.66
CA LEU A 202 4.53 -9.68 8.69
C LEU A 202 5.54 -10.34 7.73
N ASN A 203 6.75 -9.81 7.64
CA ASN A 203 7.81 -10.27 6.71
C ASN A 203 7.26 -10.49 5.29
N LEU A 204 6.41 -9.57 4.84
CA LEU A 204 5.89 -9.58 3.48
C LEU A 204 7.00 -9.05 2.55
N ASP A 205 7.13 -9.65 1.36
CA ASP A 205 7.96 -9.07 0.28
C ASP A 205 7.27 -7.81 -0.25
N LEU A 206 7.22 -6.81 0.62
CA LEU A 206 6.63 -5.53 0.26
C LEU A 206 7.47 -4.89 -0.84
N LYS A 207 6.82 -4.24 -1.79
CA LYS A 207 7.45 -3.11 -2.46
C LYS A 207 7.71 -2.09 -1.35
N THR A 208 8.76 -2.30 -0.57
CA THR A 208 9.32 -1.16 0.13
C THR A 208 9.54 -0.16 -0.97
N ASP A 209 8.96 1.04 -0.81
CA ASP A 209 9.20 2.15 -1.73
C ASP A 209 10.69 2.53 -1.68
N THR A 210 11.54 1.55 -2.10
CA THR A 210 12.96 1.77 -2.31
C THR A 210 13.18 2.86 -3.35
N ASN A 211 12.09 3.25 -4.03
CA ASN A 211 12.11 4.26 -5.07
C ASN A 211 11.40 5.56 -4.70
N MET A 212 10.92 5.73 -3.44
CA MET A 212 10.33 7.00 -3.01
C MET A 212 11.38 7.99 -2.55
N LEU A 213 11.40 9.14 -3.19
CA LEU A 213 12.21 10.29 -2.80
C LEU A 213 11.39 11.29 -2.01
N LYS A 214 11.97 11.80 -0.94
CA LYS A 214 11.49 13.02 -0.27
C LYS A 214 12.28 14.21 -0.77
N ILE A 215 11.58 15.19 -1.32
CA ILE A 215 12.16 16.40 -1.88
C ILE A 215 11.73 17.57 -1.01
N ALA A 216 12.66 18.19 -0.30
CA ALA A 216 12.37 19.36 0.53
C ALA A 216 12.70 20.65 -0.25
N VAL A 217 11.72 21.54 -0.38
CA VAL A 217 11.86 22.84 -1.02
C VAL A 217 11.37 23.93 -0.03
N GLY A 218 12.28 24.54 0.67
CA GLY A 218 11.93 25.45 1.76
C GLY A 218 11.18 24.72 2.87
N ASN A 219 9.93 25.10 3.15
CA ASN A 219 9.06 24.46 4.14
C ASN A 219 8.12 23.41 3.53
N THR A 220 8.26 23.12 2.24
CA THR A 220 7.39 22.14 1.55
C THR A 220 8.15 20.85 1.31
N THR A 221 7.53 19.71 1.62
CA THR A 221 8.04 18.39 1.27
C THR A 221 7.16 17.79 0.18
N LEU A 222 7.80 17.37 -0.90
CA LEU A 222 7.18 16.63 -1.99
C LEU A 222 7.68 15.17 -1.93
N THR A 223 6.89 14.27 -2.46
CA THR A 223 7.28 12.88 -2.67
C THR A 223 7.27 12.56 -4.16
N ALA A 224 8.24 11.79 -4.61
CA ALA A 224 8.32 11.32 -6.00
C ALA A 224 8.78 9.86 -6.02
N SER A 225 8.23 9.06 -6.92
CA SER A 225 8.72 7.71 -7.17
C SER A 225 9.81 7.74 -8.24
N LEU A 226 10.87 6.97 -8.02
CA LEU A 226 11.89 6.72 -9.03
C LEU A 226 11.39 5.67 -10.03
N ALA A 227 11.74 5.84 -11.29
CA ALA A 227 11.50 4.82 -12.30
C ALA A 227 12.34 3.56 -12.03
N ASP A 228 11.85 2.40 -12.43
CA ASP A 228 12.60 1.14 -12.31
C ASP A 228 13.64 1.04 -13.44
N ASN A 229 14.82 1.59 -13.19
CA ASN A 229 15.98 1.53 -14.10
C ASN A 229 17.30 1.71 -13.33
N ALA A 230 18.40 1.39 -13.99
CA ALA A 230 19.74 1.42 -13.40
C ALA A 230 20.16 2.81 -12.87
N SER A 231 19.75 3.88 -13.54
CA SER A 231 20.08 5.25 -13.11
C SER A 231 19.33 5.63 -11.83
N ALA A 232 18.07 5.26 -11.72
CA ALA A 232 17.27 5.46 -10.52
C ALA A 232 17.80 4.63 -9.34
N ALA A 233 18.19 3.39 -9.58
CA ALA A 233 18.82 2.54 -8.57
C ALA A 233 20.14 3.16 -8.06
N ALA A 234 21.00 3.68 -8.94
CA ALA A 234 22.24 4.35 -8.57
C ALA A 234 21.97 5.62 -7.73
N LEU A 235 21.00 6.43 -8.12
CA LEU A 235 20.57 7.60 -7.34
C LEU A 235 20.07 7.20 -5.95
N PHE A 236 19.26 6.15 -5.86
CA PHE A 236 18.75 5.65 -4.61
C PHE A 236 19.87 5.20 -3.66
N GLU A 237 20.85 4.43 -4.17
CA GLU A 237 22.00 3.99 -3.38
C GLU A 237 22.89 5.17 -2.93
N ALA A 238 23.01 6.23 -3.72
CA ALA A 238 23.70 7.44 -3.33
C ALA A 238 22.98 8.16 -2.17
N LEU A 239 21.64 8.27 -2.26
CA LEU A 239 20.79 8.94 -1.26
C LEU A 239 20.68 8.18 0.06
N LYS A 240 20.83 6.85 0.05
CA LYS A 240 20.95 6.04 1.29
C LYS A 240 22.14 6.45 2.14
N LYS A 241 23.22 6.93 1.52
CA LYS A 241 24.45 7.32 2.24
C LYS A 241 24.31 8.69 2.90
N SER A 242 23.71 9.65 2.20
CA SER A 242 23.46 11.00 2.72
C SER A 242 22.46 11.76 1.83
N PRO A 243 21.68 12.69 2.41
CA PRO A 243 20.87 13.60 1.62
C PRO A 243 21.73 14.42 0.65
N VAL A 244 21.24 14.62 -0.57
CA VAL A 244 21.91 15.48 -1.57
C VAL A 244 21.22 16.84 -1.60
N THR A 245 22.02 17.91 -1.44
CA THR A 245 21.54 19.28 -1.59
C THR A 245 21.97 19.80 -2.94
N ILE A 246 21.03 20.30 -3.73
CA ILE A 246 21.28 20.85 -5.06
C ILE A 246 21.06 22.35 -5.03
N GLU A 247 22.09 23.13 -5.38
CA GLU A 247 21.93 24.55 -5.62
C GLU A 247 21.40 24.73 -7.05
N MET A 248 20.20 25.30 -7.16
CA MET A 248 19.53 25.45 -8.44
C MET A 248 19.58 26.88 -8.93
N GLN A 249 19.80 27.05 -10.23
CA GLN A 249 19.75 28.33 -10.92
C GLN A 249 18.41 28.46 -11.64
N ASP A 250 17.94 29.71 -11.73
CA ASP A 250 16.74 30.05 -12.49
C ASP A 250 17.05 30.08 -13.98
N TYR A 251 16.29 29.32 -14.75
CA TYR A 251 16.40 29.30 -16.20
C TYR A 251 15.07 29.75 -16.80
N GLY A 252 15.06 30.97 -17.35
CA GLY A 252 13.87 31.49 -18.02
C GLY A 252 12.64 31.78 -17.16
N ASN A 253 12.76 31.91 -15.84
CA ASN A 253 11.69 32.10 -14.85
C ASN A 253 10.65 30.99 -14.74
N PHE A 254 10.82 29.85 -15.39
CA PHE A 254 9.89 28.71 -15.33
C PHE A 254 10.57 27.38 -15.00
N GLU A 255 11.89 27.34 -15.07
CA GLU A 255 12.66 26.12 -14.83
C GLU A 255 13.78 26.36 -13.82
N LYS A 256 14.09 25.36 -13.01
CA LYS A 256 15.21 25.36 -12.05
C LYS A 256 16.14 24.23 -12.40
N VAL A 257 17.39 24.52 -12.68
CA VAL A 257 18.42 23.56 -13.06
C VAL A 257 19.58 23.55 -12.08
N GLY A 258 20.11 22.38 -11.79
CA GLY A 258 21.26 22.18 -10.91
C GLY A 258 21.93 20.84 -11.15
N ALA A 259 23.22 20.74 -10.92
CA ALA A 259 23.96 19.49 -11.04
C ALA A 259 23.78 18.63 -9.79
N LEU A 260 23.64 17.31 -9.96
CA LEU A 260 23.55 16.34 -8.85
C LEU A 260 24.88 16.14 -8.11
N GLY A 261 26.01 16.46 -8.73
CA GLY A 261 27.32 16.47 -8.08
C GLY A 261 27.95 15.11 -7.78
N PHE A 262 27.45 14.03 -8.44
CA PHE A 262 28.04 12.68 -8.36
C PHE A 262 27.94 11.95 -9.69
#